data_622d4debad783f5a8126a90c00096beb
#
_entry.id   622d4debad783f5a8126a90c00096beb
#
_cell.length_a   1.000
_cell.length_b   1.000
_cell.length_c   1.000
_cell.angle_alpha   90.00
_cell.angle_beta   90.00
_cell.angle_gamma   90.00
#
_symmetry.space_group_name_H-M   'P 1'
#
loop_
_entity.id
_entity.type
_entity.pdbx_description
1 polymer ?
#
loop_
_entity_poly.entity_id
_entity_poly.type
_entity_poly.pdbx_seq_one_letter_code
_entity_poly.pdbx_strand_id
1 'polypeptide(L)'
;KSDNVRYSVSVSDAGWQEYSANGEIAGTTGKNKAIKALTVETDIPDLNVEYTSYNKENDWQNWVNMGEETGNDKAVEAIKIKLSGEASSEYHVYYRVHVSNIGWLDWAKNGISSGSDTYVLEAYQVAVLPVGREAPGDTIYTYHTIDMKMQAHVSDIGWQDKENNGKIIGTTGKNK
;
A
#
# COMPACT_ATOMS: atom_id res chain seq x y z
N LYS A 1 -2.40 6.64 26.11
CA LYS A 1 -2.19 6.23 24.70
C LYS A 1 -1.11 5.17 24.75
N SER A 2 -1.39 3.95 24.44
CA SER A 2 -0.35 2.94 24.31
C SER A 2 0.30 3.14 22.93
N ASP A 3 1.53 3.62 22.91
CA ASP A 3 2.33 3.75 21.69
C ASP A 3 2.88 2.37 21.32
N ASN A 4 1.97 1.41 21.06
CA ASN A 4 2.30 0.01 20.83
C ASN A 4 2.86 -0.30 19.44
N VAL A 5 2.85 0.66 18.55
CA VAL A 5 3.50 0.60 17.25
C VAL A 5 4.13 1.95 16.95
N ARG A 6 5.33 1.95 16.42
CA ARG A 6 6.03 3.13 15.92
C ARG A 6 6.64 2.84 14.56
N TYR A 7 6.75 3.86 13.74
CA TYR A 7 7.17 3.72 12.36
C TYR A 7 7.78 5.02 11.83
N SER A 8 8.67 4.88 10.87
CA SER A 8 9.35 6.00 10.24
C SER A 8 9.48 5.79 8.74
N VAL A 9 9.75 6.86 8.02
CA VAL A 9 10.00 6.88 6.58
C VAL A 9 11.25 7.65 6.23
N SER A 10 11.91 7.21 5.19
CA SER A 10 12.84 8.04 4.42
C SER A 10 12.10 8.63 3.23
N VAL A 11 12.10 9.94 3.09
CA VAL A 11 11.46 10.65 1.98
C VAL A 11 12.49 11.30 1.07
N SER A 12 12.13 11.50 -0.20
CA SER A 12 12.99 12.15 -1.19
C SER A 12 13.40 13.56 -0.71
N ASP A 13 14.68 13.89 -0.91
CA ASP A 13 15.30 15.17 -0.58
C ASP A 13 15.33 15.56 0.92
N ALA A 14 14.88 14.68 1.82
CA ALA A 14 14.86 14.97 3.25
C ALA A 14 15.38 13.80 4.12
N GLY A 15 15.44 12.57 3.59
CA GLY A 15 15.92 11.39 4.32
C GLY A 15 14.94 10.92 5.40
N TRP A 16 15.48 10.21 6.40
CA TRP A 16 14.72 9.64 7.50
C TRP A 16 14.07 10.72 8.37
N GLN A 17 12.80 10.52 8.66
CA GLN A 17 11.99 11.37 9.52
C GLN A 17 11.93 10.81 10.94
N GLU A 18 11.51 11.65 11.89
CA GLU A 18 11.23 11.22 13.25
C GLU A 18 10.15 10.11 13.28
N TYR A 19 10.19 9.28 14.30
CA TYR A 19 9.19 8.23 14.49
C TYR A 19 7.81 8.81 14.75
N SER A 20 6.82 8.23 14.11
CA SER A 20 5.40 8.42 14.37
C SER A 20 4.87 7.23 15.17
N ALA A 21 3.88 7.46 16.01
CA ALA A 21 3.24 6.43 16.83
C ALA A 21 1.80 6.16 16.35
N ASN A 22 1.27 5.07 16.79
CA ASN A 22 -0.06 4.49 16.56
C ASN A 22 -1.12 5.45 16.00
N GLY A 23 -1.31 5.43 14.68
CA GLY A 23 -2.27 6.27 13.96
C GLY A 23 -1.78 7.67 13.59
N GLU A 24 -0.55 8.05 13.92
CA GLU A 24 0.03 9.32 13.48
C GLU A 24 0.55 9.23 12.03
N ILE A 25 0.68 10.38 11.37
CA ILE A 25 1.16 10.43 9.98
C ILE A 25 2.69 10.38 9.97
N ALA A 26 3.26 9.42 9.22
CA ALA A 26 4.67 9.40 8.85
C ALA A 26 4.81 9.79 7.38
N GLY A 27 5.75 10.67 7.07
CA GLY A 27 5.94 11.24 5.74
C GLY A 27 5.32 12.63 5.58
N THR A 28 5.06 13.04 4.36
CA THR A 28 4.57 14.38 4.03
C THR A 28 3.38 14.32 3.07
N THR A 29 2.48 15.28 3.19
CA THR A 29 1.38 15.47 2.24
C THR A 29 1.49 16.83 1.56
N GLY A 30 1.15 16.91 0.28
CA GLY A 30 1.16 18.15 -0.50
C GLY A 30 2.53 18.77 -0.77
N LYS A 31 3.61 18.00 -0.60
CA LYS A 31 4.99 18.47 -0.83
C LYS A 31 5.70 17.73 -1.97
N ASN A 32 5.00 16.85 -2.66
CA ASN A 32 5.55 16.02 -3.76
C ASN A 32 6.84 15.26 -3.37
N LYS A 33 6.89 14.75 -2.14
CA LYS A 33 8.02 13.97 -1.64
C LYS A 33 7.64 12.49 -1.52
N ALA A 34 8.26 11.66 -2.33
CA ALA A 34 8.01 10.22 -2.33
C ALA A 34 8.67 9.52 -1.14
N ILE A 35 8.01 8.51 -0.58
CA ILE A 35 8.61 7.55 0.33
C ILE A 35 9.63 6.71 -0.44
N LYS A 36 10.84 6.60 0.10
CA LYS A 36 11.95 5.80 -0.45
C LYS A 36 12.21 4.52 0.35
N ALA A 37 11.96 4.58 1.63
CA ALA A 37 12.10 3.46 2.55
C ALA A 37 11.23 3.67 3.78
N LEU A 38 10.92 2.59 4.49
CA LEU A 38 10.16 2.65 5.73
C LEU A 38 10.56 1.55 6.71
N THR A 39 10.30 1.80 7.99
CA THR A 39 10.44 0.85 9.08
C THR A 39 9.19 0.84 9.95
N VAL A 40 8.86 -0.32 10.50
CA VAL A 40 7.76 -0.48 11.46
C VAL A 40 8.25 -1.36 12.61
N GLU A 41 7.91 -1.04 13.84
CA GLU A 41 8.22 -1.85 15.01
C GLU A 41 7.14 -1.77 16.07
N THR A 42 7.12 -2.74 16.96
CA THR A 42 6.20 -2.81 18.11
C THR A 42 6.93 -3.26 19.37
N ASP A 43 6.47 -2.82 20.51
CA ASP A 43 6.93 -3.28 21.85
C ASP A 43 5.91 -4.21 22.52
N ILE A 44 4.87 -4.63 21.82
CA ILE A 44 3.96 -5.66 22.35
C ILE A 44 4.73 -6.98 22.47
N PRO A 45 4.78 -7.56 23.68
CA PRO A 45 5.47 -8.84 23.89
C PRO A 45 4.93 -9.94 22.96
N ASP A 46 5.83 -10.77 22.45
CA ASP A 46 5.52 -11.92 21.59
C ASP A 46 4.82 -11.58 20.27
N LEU A 47 4.84 -10.30 19.87
CA LEU A 47 4.34 -9.81 18.61
C LEU A 47 5.50 -9.33 17.72
N ASN A 48 5.50 -9.77 16.48
CA ASN A 48 6.41 -9.30 15.44
C ASN A 48 5.60 -8.67 14.31
N VAL A 49 6.16 -7.63 13.69
CA VAL A 49 5.61 -6.97 12.51
C VAL A 49 6.50 -7.30 11.32
N GLU A 50 5.90 -7.84 10.27
CA GLU A 50 6.58 -8.09 9.00
C GLU A 50 5.96 -7.21 7.93
N TYR A 51 6.78 -6.66 7.06
CA TYR A 51 6.31 -5.74 6.02
C TYR A 51 7.17 -5.82 4.76
N THR A 52 6.59 -5.35 3.66
CA THR A 52 7.25 -5.29 2.35
C THR A 52 6.75 -4.09 1.57
N SER A 53 7.50 -3.69 0.57
CA SER A 53 7.18 -2.58 -0.32
C SER A 53 7.29 -3.00 -1.79
N TYR A 54 6.56 -2.29 -2.62
CA TYR A 54 6.50 -2.46 -4.06
C TYR A 54 6.94 -1.19 -4.78
N ASN A 55 7.68 -1.35 -5.85
CA ASN A 55 7.80 -0.37 -6.92
C ASN A 55 7.87 -1.08 -8.26
N LYS A 56 7.44 -0.42 -9.33
CA LYS A 56 7.34 -1.01 -10.66
C LYS A 56 8.66 -1.46 -11.30
N GLU A 57 9.79 -0.95 -10.81
CA GLU A 57 11.10 -1.32 -11.34
C GLU A 57 11.61 -2.63 -10.75
N ASN A 58 11.26 -2.92 -9.51
CA ASN A 58 11.81 -4.04 -8.74
C ASN A 58 10.76 -5.03 -8.24
N ASP A 59 9.45 -4.75 -8.48
CA ASP A 59 8.35 -5.57 -7.95
C ASP A 59 8.29 -5.57 -6.41
N TRP A 60 7.56 -6.48 -5.79
CA TRP A 60 7.53 -6.66 -4.34
C TRP A 60 8.88 -7.08 -3.82
N GLN A 61 9.38 -6.36 -2.81
CA GLN A 61 10.59 -6.71 -2.10
C GLN A 61 10.37 -7.93 -1.20
N ASN A 62 11.45 -8.52 -0.69
CA ASN A 62 11.34 -9.54 0.34
C ASN A 62 10.67 -8.95 1.60
N TRP A 63 9.91 -9.78 2.31
CA TRP A 63 9.41 -9.44 3.62
C TRP A 63 10.58 -9.22 4.59
N VAL A 64 10.50 -8.16 5.37
CA VAL A 64 11.45 -7.85 6.44
C VAL A 64 10.76 -7.87 7.79
N ASN A 65 11.53 -8.07 8.85
CA ASN A 65 11.04 -8.05 10.22
C ASN A 65 11.05 -6.63 10.80
N MET A 66 10.37 -6.45 11.93
CA MET A 66 10.35 -5.18 12.64
C MET A 66 11.77 -4.64 12.89
N GLY A 67 11.93 -3.33 12.71
CA GLY A 67 13.19 -2.62 12.83
C GLY A 67 14.11 -2.71 11.61
N GLU A 68 13.81 -3.59 10.65
CA GLU A 68 14.53 -3.65 9.37
C GLU A 68 13.91 -2.69 8.36
N GLU A 69 14.70 -2.25 7.40
CA GLU A 69 14.26 -1.33 6.36
C GLU A 69 13.69 -2.09 5.15
N THR A 70 12.54 -1.65 4.63
CA THR A 70 12.08 -2.02 3.30
C THR A 70 12.07 -0.80 2.39
N GLY A 71 12.30 -1.03 1.10
CA GLY A 71 12.57 -0.01 0.08
C GLY A 71 14.00 -0.15 -0.41
N ASN A 72 14.27 0.35 -1.60
CA ASN A 72 15.57 0.20 -2.27
C ASN A 72 16.04 1.53 -2.86
N ASP A 73 15.76 2.62 -2.16
CA ASP A 73 16.02 4.00 -2.60
C ASP A 73 15.24 4.42 -3.87
N LYS A 74 14.25 3.61 -4.24
CA LYS A 74 13.27 3.94 -5.27
C LYS A 74 11.97 4.39 -4.64
N ALA A 75 11.19 5.20 -5.34
CA ALA A 75 9.89 5.64 -4.85
C ALA A 75 8.95 4.44 -4.65
N VAL A 76 8.46 4.29 -3.43
CA VAL A 76 7.53 3.22 -3.05
C VAL A 76 6.15 3.52 -3.60
N GLU A 77 5.49 2.52 -4.18
CA GLU A 77 4.14 2.64 -4.77
C GLU A 77 3.08 1.87 -3.96
N ALA A 78 3.47 0.83 -3.23
CA ALA A 78 2.56 0.08 -2.37
C ALA A 78 3.30 -0.60 -1.20
N ILE A 79 2.56 -0.92 -0.16
CA ILE A 79 3.05 -1.63 1.02
C ILE A 79 2.08 -2.75 1.43
N LYS A 80 2.63 -3.74 2.12
CA LYS A 80 1.88 -4.75 2.87
C LYS A 80 2.50 -4.89 4.25
N ILE A 81 1.66 -4.98 5.28
CA ILE A 81 2.09 -5.17 6.67
C ILE A 81 1.26 -6.31 7.27
N LYS A 82 1.92 -7.23 7.97
CA LYS A 82 1.26 -8.33 8.69
C LYS A 82 1.90 -8.54 10.05
N LEU A 83 1.21 -9.26 10.90
CA LEU A 83 1.70 -9.65 12.23
C LEU A 83 2.12 -11.11 12.23
N SER A 84 3.12 -11.43 13.04
CA SER A 84 3.54 -12.80 13.35
C SER A 84 3.93 -12.88 14.84
N GLY A 85 4.33 -14.07 15.30
CA GLY A 85 4.58 -14.33 16.72
C GLY A 85 3.36 -14.89 17.45
N GLU A 86 3.55 -15.30 18.70
CA GLU A 86 2.50 -15.99 19.50
C GLU A 86 1.29 -15.09 19.76
N ALA A 87 1.51 -13.77 19.95
CA ALA A 87 0.45 -12.80 20.18
C ALA A 87 -0.28 -12.35 18.90
N SER A 88 0.12 -12.79 17.72
CA SER A 88 -0.43 -12.31 16.45
C SER A 88 -1.94 -12.57 16.28
N SER A 89 -2.48 -13.60 16.93
CA SER A 89 -3.91 -13.90 16.92
C SER A 89 -4.76 -12.94 17.77
N GLU A 90 -4.13 -12.16 18.65
CA GLU A 90 -4.81 -11.24 19.56
C GLU A 90 -4.94 -9.82 18.99
N TYR A 91 -4.26 -9.53 17.88
CA TYR A 91 -4.19 -8.20 17.29
C TYR A 91 -4.46 -8.20 15.79
N HIS A 92 -4.86 -7.03 15.30
CA HIS A 92 -4.87 -6.69 13.88
C HIS A 92 -3.95 -5.50 13.62
N VAL A 93 -3.22 -5.53 12.52
CA VAL A 93 -2.53 -4.35 12.02
C VAL A 93 -3.35 -3.72 10.90
N TYR A 94 -3.63 -2.43 11.07
CA TYR A 94 -4.27 -1.59 10.05
C TYR A 94 -3.26 -0.56 9.54
N TYR A 95 -3.31 -0.27 8.27
CA TYR A 95 -2.45 0.74 7.66
C TYR A 95 -3.11 1.33 6.43
N ARG A 96 -2.84 2.60 6.19
CA ARG A 96 -3.27 3.30 4.99
C ARG A 96 -2.18 4.23 4.49
N VAL A 97 -2.28 4.61 3.24
CA VAL A 97 -1.28 5.42 2.55
C VAL A 97 -1.90 6.66 1.91
N HIS A 98 -1.11 7.72 1.84
CA HIS A 98 -1.39 8.88 1.01
C HIS A 98 -0.65 8.71 -0.32
N VAL A 99 -1.41 8.67 -1.39
CA VAL A 99 -0.91 8.46 -2.76
C VAL A 99 -0.84 9.80 -3.49
N SER A 100 0.26 10.08 -4.17
CA SER A 100 0.40 11.30 -4.97
C SER A 100 -0.73 11.39 -6.01
N ASN A 101 -1.28 12.58 -6.20
CA ASN A 101 -2.42 12.90 -7.07
C ASN A 101 -3.77 12.28 -6.68
N ILE A 102 -3.84 11.39 -5.71
CA ILE A 102 -5.06 10.71 -5.26
C ILE A 102 -5.46 11.14 -3.85
N GLY A 103 -4.52 11.15 -2.91
CA GLY A 103 -4.77 11.41 -1.50
C GLY A 103 -4.80 10.15 -0.64
N TRP A 104 -5.43 10.23 0.52
CA TRP A 104 -5.55 9.11 1.44
C TRP A 104 -6.48 8.02 0.91
N LEU A 105 -5.99 6.78 0.92
CA LEU A 105 -6.81 5.58 0.71
C LEU A 105 -7.39 5.08 2.03
N ASP A 106 -8.28 4.09 1.93
CA ASP A 106 -8.86 3.42 3.09
C ASP A 106 -7.86 2.50 3.78
N TRP A 107 -8.19 2.07 4.99
CA TRP A 107 -7.35 1.22 5.81
C TRP A 107 -7.30 -0.23 5.31
N ALA A 108 -6.11 -0.68 4.97
CA ALA A 108 -5.83 -2.09 4.73
C ALA A 108 -5.59 -2.83 6.06
N LYS A 109 -5.76 -4.13 6.05
CA LYS A 109 -5.66 -5.00 7.23
C LYS A 109 -4.81 -6.23 6.92
N ASN A 110 -3.89 -6.59 7.81
CA ASN A 110 -3.23 -7.91 7.87
C ASN A 110 -2.75 -8.45 6.51
N GLY A 111 -1.81 -7.79 5.87
CA GLY A 111 -1.17 -8.26 4.64
C GLY A 111 -1.88 -7.88 3.34
N ILE A 112 -3.00 -7.15 3.40
CA ILE A 112 -3.67 -6.61 2.21
C ILE A 112 -2.82 -5.49 1.61
N SER A 113 -2.75 -5.42 0.28
CA SER A 113 -2.01 -4.36 -0.42
C SER A 113 -2.63 -2.99 -0.18
N SER A 114 -1.79 -2.02 0.14
CA SER A 114 -2.15 -0.61 0.29
C SER A 114 -1.26 0.25 -0.59
N GLY A 115 -1.82 0.95 -1.56
CA GLY A 115 -1.05 1.77 -2.48
C GLY A 115 -1.65 1.90 -3.87
N SER A 116 -0.79 1.95 -4.87
CA SER A 116 -1.17 2.16 -6.27
C SER A 116 -0.22 1.42 -7.20
N ASP A 117 -0.69 1.06 -8.37
CA ASP A 117 0.14 0.58 -9.48
C ASP A 117 0.65 1.73 -10.39
N THR A 118 0.29 2.97 -10.10
CA THR A 118 0.51 4.11 -10.98
C THR A 118 1.27 5.25 -10.32
N TYR A 119 0.97 5.55 -9.05
CA TYR A 119 1.48 6.71 -8.33
C TYR A 119 2.26 6.32 -7.09
N VAL A 120 3.17 7.18 -6.67
CA VAL A 120 4.04 6.96 -5.52
C VAL A 120 3.36 7.33 -4.20
N LEU A 121 3.81 6.72 -3.12
CA LEU A 121 3.38 7.04 -1.76
C LEU A 121 4.12 8.26 -1.23
N GLU A 122 3.41 9.10 -0.48
CA GLU A 122 3.96 10.30 0.14
C GLU A 122 3.93 10.22 1.69
N ALA A 123 2.97 9.49 2.23
CA ALA A 123 2.81 9.31 3.68
C ALA A 123 2.07 8.00 3.98
N TYR A 124 2.17 7.53 5.21
CA TYR A 124 1.40 6.40 5.69
C TYR A 124 1.07 6.51 7.18
N GLN A 125 0.10 5.72 7.61
CA GLN A 125 -0.30 5.57 9.01
C GLN A 125 -0.41 4.08 9.32
N VAL A 126 -0.03 3.70 10.54
CA VAL A 126 -0.17 2.32 11.04
C VAL A 126 -0.85 2.34 12.41
N ALA A 127 -1.72 1.38 12.65
CA ALA A 127 -2.35 1.15 13.94
C ALA A 127 -2.39 -0.35 14.24
N VAL A 128 -1.97 -0.75 15.42
CA VAL A 128 -2.11 -2.12 15.93
C VAL A 128 -3.20 -2.10 16.99
N LEU A 129 -4.29 -2.83 16.76
CA LEU A 129 -5.46 -2.85 17.60
C LEU A 129 -5.80 -4.29 18.06
N PRO A 130 -6.25 -4.49 19.29
CA PRO A 130 -6.77 -5.79 19.72
C PRO A 130 -7.89 -6.29 18.81
N VAL A 131 -7.95 -7.61 18.60
CA VAL A 131 -9.08 -8.26 17.91
C VAL A 131 -10.39 -7.88 18.62
N GLY A 132 -11.44 -7.58 17.84
CA GLY A 132 -12.73 -7.10 18.35
C GLY A 132 -12.86 -5.58 18.43
N ARG A 133 -11.78 -4.83 18.25
CA ARG A 133 -11.86 -3.37 18.05
C ARG A 133 -12.21 -3.04 16.62
N GLU A 134 -12.99 -1.99 16.44
CA GLU A 134 -13.31 -1.48 15.10
C GLU A 134 -12.06 -0.95 14.39
N ALA A 135 -12.07 -1.06 13.06
CA ALA A 135 -11.04 -0.44 12.22
C ALA A 135 -11.00 1.09 12.44
N PRO A 136 -9.84 1.74 12.25
CA PRO A 136 -9.72 3.20 12.42
C PRO A 136 -10.56 4.04 11.46
N GLY A 137 -11.12 3.43 10.43
CA GLY A 137 -11.94 4.06 9.40
C GLY A 137 -12.37 3.05 8.34
N ASP A 138 -12.84 3.54 7.20
CA ASP A 138 -13.26 2.70 6.07
C ASP A 138 -12.13 1.79 5.60
N THR A 139 -12.49 0.60 5.07
CA THR A 139 -11.54 -0.47 4.72
C THR A 139 -11.75 -1.03 3.30
N ILE A 140 -12.46 -0.32 2.44
CA ILE A 140 -12.87 -0.83 1.12
C ILE A 140 -11.86 -0.49 0.04
N TYR A 141 -11.50 0.79 -0.07
CA TYR A 141 -10.63 1.30 -1.15
C TYR A 141 -9.18 1.41 -0.68
N THR A 142 -8.47 0.28 -0.65
CA THR A 142 -7.10 0.20 -0.14
C THR A 142 -6.04 0.29 -1.24
N TYR A 143 -6.42 0.13 -2.51
CA TYR A 143 -5.51 0.09 -3.64
C TYR A 143 -6.09 0.80 -4.85
N HIS A 144 -5.32 1.72 -5.43
CA HIS A 144 -5.73 2.49 -6.61
C HIS A 144 -5.13 1.90 -7.88
N THR A 145 -5.98 1.58 -8.85
CA THR A 145 -5.60 1.20 -10.22
C THR A 145 -6.22 2.15 -11.22
N ILE A 146 -5.54 2.37 -12.35
CA ILE A 146 -6.16 3.06 -13.49
C ILE A 146 -7.13 2.10 -14.16
N ASP A 147 -8.40 2.50 -14.19
CA ASP A 147 -9.45 1.77 -14.89
C ASP A 147 -9.44 2.18 -16.37
N MET A 148 -8.76 1.37 -17.20
CA MET A 148 -8.76 1.57 -18.66
C MET A 148 -9.94 0.87 -19.30
N LYS A 149 -10.78 1.64 -20.02
CA LYS A 149 -11.81 1.10 -20.91
C LYS A 149 -11.34 1.19 -22.36
N MET A 150 -11.36 0.07 -23.03
CA MET A 150 -10.93 -0.05 -24.43
C MET A 150 -12.11 -0.44 -25.32
N GLN A 151 -12.05 -0.03 -26.58
CA GLN A 151 -13.04 -0.37 -27.58
C GLN A 151 -12.36 -0.63 -28.93
N ALA A 152 -12.74 -1.66 -29.61
CA ALA A 152 -12.21 -1.99 -30.95
C ALA A 152 -13.31 -1.82 -32.02
N HIS A 153 -12.91 -1.35 -33.21
CA HIS A 153 -13.71 -1.42 -34.42
C HIS A 153 -13.29 -2.62 -35.23
N VAL A 154 -14.21 -3.52 -35.50
CA VAL A 154 -13.95 -4.73 -36.28
C VAL A 154 -14.61 -4.61 -37.63
N SER A 155 -13.90 -4.94 -38.72
CA SER A 155 -14.43 -4.93 -40.10
C SER A 155 -15.70 -5.76 -40.19
N ASP A 156 -16.69 -5.24 -40.90
CA ASP A 156 -18.02 -5.86 -41.13
C ASP A 156 -18.90 -6.11 -39.88
N ILE A 157 -18.36 -5.78 -38.68
CA ILE A 157 -19.10 -5.91 -37.42
C ILE A 157 -19.35 -4.53 -36.77
N GLY A 158 -18.41 -3.60 -36.92
CA GLY A 158 -18.49 -2.27 -36.34
C GLY A 158 -17.80 -2.18 -34.97
N TRP A 159 -18.16 -1.14 -34.21
CA TRP A 159 -17.64 -0.92 -32.85
C TRP A 159 -18.15 -1.98 -31.88
N GLN A 160 -17.23 -2.59 -31.19
CA GLN A 160 -17.53 -3.55 -30.13
C GLN A 160 -17.84 -2.82 -28.83
N ASP A 161 -18.47 -3.52 -27.87
CA ASP A 161 -18.69 -2.98 -26.53
C ASP A 161 -17.37 -2.63 -25.84
N LYS A 162 -17.43 -1.63 -24.96
CA LYS A 162 -16.29 -1.22 -24.16
C LYS A 162 -15.95 -2.30 -23.11
N GLU A 163 -14.71 -2.71 -23.08
CA GLU A 163 -14.19 -3.66 -22.10
C GLU A 163 -13.17 -3.02 -21.18
N ASN A 164 -13.08 -3.55 -19.96
CA ASN A 164 -12.15 -3.11 -18.93
C ASN A 164 -10.77 -3.78 -19.06
N ASN A 165 -9.82 -3.32 -18.26
CA ASN A 165 -8.44 -3.83 -18.22
C ASN A 165 -8.33 -5.36 -18.31
N GLY A 166 -7.47 -5.82 -19.19
CA GLY A 166 -7.11 -7.24 -19.33
C GLY A 166 -8.11 -8.10 -20.11
N LYS A 167 -9.22 -7.54 -20.57
CA LYS A 167 -10.15 -8.29 -21.42
C LYS A 167 -9.80 -8.17 -22.89
N ILE A 168 -10.09 -9.23 -23.65
CA ILE A 168 -9.86 -9.27 -25.09
C ILE A 168 -10.94 -8.44 -25.79
N ILE A 169 -10.50 -7.58 -26.69
CA ILE A 169 -11.38 -6.77 -27.54
C ILE A 169 -11.15 -7.18 -28.98
N GLY A 170 -12.22 -7.43 -29.69
CA GLY A 170 -12.19 -7.86 -31.09
C GLY A 170 -12.53 -9.35 -31.24
N THR A 171 -12.14 -9.91 -32.37
CA THR A 171 -12.39 -11.32 -32.71
C THR A 171 -11.09 -12.11 -32.74
N THR A 172 -11.12 -13.32 -32.20
CA THR A 172 -10.01 -14.27 -32.29
C THR A 172 -10.37 -15.42 -33.25
N GLY A 173 -9.40 -15.85 -34.09
CA GLY A 173 -9.60 -16.95 -35.04
C GLY A 173 -10.54 -16.64 -36.21
N LYS A 174 -10.85 -15.38 -36.45
CA LYS A 174 -11.61 -14.90 -37.61
C LYS A 174 -10.76 -13.92 -38.41
N ASN A 175 -10.64 -14.14 -39.70
CA ASN A 175 -9.93 -13.23 -40.60
C ASN A 175 -10.74 -11.93 -40.81
N LYS A 176 -10.74 -11.07 -39.79
CA LYS A 176 -11.41 -9.77 -39.82
C LYS A 176 -10.59 -8.68 -39.16
#